data_dd177eea9fc5c861f962d500cd71d54d
#
_entry.id   dd177eea9fc5c861f962d500cd71d54d
#
_cell.length_a   1.000
_cell.length_b   1.000
_cell.length_c   1.000
_cell.angle_alpha   90.00
_cell.angle_beta   90.00
_cell.angle_gamma   90.00
#
_symmetry.space_group_name_H-M   'P 1'
#
loop_
_entity.id
_entity.type
_entity.pdbx_description
1 polymer ?
#
loop_
_entity_poly.entity_id
_entity_poly.type
_entity_poly.pdbx_seq_one_letter_code
_entity_poly.pdbx_strand_id
1 'polypeptide(L)'
;QADKIEYKGSKQFTHYFLKDKIDKSKILNFTETPSSDKEFGYSMINQSETNLYLDLSQKDWFIYEDNFGTSEEKHFIHFIDKTYTKLKKKYDEIYLVRNERFFKLYNFEDGRAVEPDFVLYLVNHKPEKSIFYQIFIEPKGNQFKDADDKFGNSKEGWKQSFLMSLNSEHQIEILWKDKEYIIWGMPFYNKVLENEFEENFETYY
;
A
#
# COMPACT_ATOMS: atom_id res chain seq x y z
N GLN A 1 10.46 -37.97 -9.48
CA GLN A 1 10.93 -36.58 -9.41
C GLN A 1 9.94 -35.72 -10.18
N ALA A 2 9.33 -34.74 -9.55
CA ALA A 2 8.44 -33.83 -10.28
C ALA A 2 9.32 -32.83 -11.04
N ASP A 3 9.30 -32.88 -12.36
CA ASP A 3 10.12 -32.02 -13.20
C ASP A 3 9.59 -30.57 -13.28
N LYS A 4 8.34 -30.35 -12.86
CA LYS A 4 7.69 -29.03 -12.85
C LYS A 4 6.61 -28.96 -11.77
N ILE A 5 6.65 -27.89 -10.99
CA ILE A 5 5.56 -27.52 -10.08
C ILE A 5 4.69 -26.52 -10.83
N GLU A 6 3.42 -26.82 -11.00
CA GLU A 6 2.44 -25.92 -11.60
C GLU A 6 1.48 -25.40 -10.52
N TYR A 7 1.43 -24.09 -10.35
CA TYR A 7 0.47 -23.43 -9.45
C TYR A 7 -0.84 -23.22 -10.21
N LYS A 8 -1.90 -23.85 -9.73
CA LYS A 8 -3.27 -23.66 -10.28
C LYS A 8 -4.05 -22.76 -9.35
N GLY A 9 -4.60 -21.71 -9.89
CA GLY A 9 -5.48 -20.78 -9.20
C GLY A 9 -6.47 -20.17 -10.19
N SER A 10 -7.53 -19.59 -9.67
CA SER A 10 -8.43 -18.76 -10.47
C SER A 10 -8.15 -17.29 -10.17
N LYS A 11 -8.11 -16.42 -11.18
CA LYS A 11 -8.21 -14.98 -11.01
C LYS A 11 -9.64 -14.64 -10.59
N GLN A 12 -9.95 -14.95 -9.33
CA GLN A 12 -11.28 -14.73 -8.80
C GLN A 12 -11.26 -13.47 -7.94
N PHE A 13 -12.00 -12.47 -8.38
CA PHE A 13 -12.16 -11.23 -7.64
C PHE A 13 -13.40 -11.35 -6.75
N THR A 14 -13.21 -11.09 -5.47
CA THR A 14 -14.29 -11.07 -4.49
C THR A 14 -14.48 -9.64 -4.02
N HIS A 15 -15.68 -9.12 -4.19
CA HIS A 15 -16.04 -7.80 -3.70
C HIS A 15 -16.41 -7.87 -2.21
N TYR A 16 -15.80 -6.98 -1.42
CA TYR A 16 -16.12 -6.81 0.00
C TYR A 16 -16.42 -5.34 0.31
N PHE A 17 -17.32 -5.10 1.21
CA PHE A 17 -17.37 -3.79 1.86
C PHE A 17 -16.20 -3.69 2.85
N LEU A 18 -15.44 -2.61 2.81
CA LEU A 18 -14.32 -2.39 3.72
C LEU A 18 -14.76 -2.48 5.19
N LYS A 19 -15.93 -1.92 5.52
CA LYS A 19 -16.52 -1.99 6.87
C LYS A 19 -16.72 -3.41 7.41
N ASP A 20 -16.86 -4.41 6.54
CA ASP A 20 -17.06 -5.81 6.94
C ASP A 20 -15.72 -6.53 7.19
N LYS A 21 -14.60 -5.90 6.83
CA LYS A 21 -13.25 -6.45 6.96
C LYS A 21 -12.38 -5.70 7.94
N ILE A 22 -12.63 -4.42 8.13
CA ILE A 22 -11.84 -3.56 9.02
C ILE A 22 -12.53 -3.50 10.37
N ASP A 23 -11.93 -4.14 11.37
CA ASP A 23 -12.29 -3.93 12.76
C ASP A 23 -11.55 -2.69 13.29
N LYS A 24 -12.32 -1.67 13.66
CA LYS A 24 -11.78 -0.39 14.15
C LYS A 24 -11.14 -0.50 15.53
N SER A 25 -11.47 -1.53 16.30
CA SER A 25 -10.95 -1.74 17.65
C SER A 25 -9.97 -2.91 17.69
N LYS A 26 -8.76 -2.71 17.18
CA LYS A 26 -7.69 -3.70 17.28
C LYS A 26 -6.83 -3.44 18.50
N ILE A 27 -6.73 -4.43 19.40
CA ILE A 27 -5.78 -4.38 20.51
C ILE A 27 -4.39 -4.75 19.94
N LEU A 28 -3.49 -3.78 19.93
CA LEU A 28 -2.09 -3.98 19.56
C LEU A 28 -1.30 -4.34 20.83
N ASN A 29 -0.83 -5.57 20.91
CA ASN A 29 0.12 -5.99 21.94
C ASN A 29 1.54 -5.73 21.44
N PHE A 30 2.16 -4.65 21.91
CA PHE A 30 3.59 -4.42 21.68
C PHE A 30 4.39 -5.23 22.69
N THR A 31 5.12 -6.22 22.22
CA THR A 31 6.22 -6.80 23.00
C THR A 31 7.43 -5.89 22.82
N GLU A 32 8.13 -5.57 23.91
CA GLU A 32 9.39 -4.83 23.89
C GLU A 32 10.50 -5.66 23.21
N THR A 33 10.37 -5.88 21.91
CA THR A 33 11.47 -6.43 21.11
C THR A 33 12.34 -5.26 20.67
N PRO A 34 13.67 -5.32 20.89
CA PRO A 34 14.57 -4.30 20.38
C PRO A 34 14.41 -4.21 18.86
N SER A 35 13.76 -3.18 18.36
CA SER A 35 13.66 -2.87 16.94
C SER A 35 14.84 -1.99 16.55
N SER A 36 15.39 -2.20 15.37
CA SER A 36 16.33 -1.25 14.75
C SER A 36 15.65 0.08 14.40
N ASP A 37 14.34 0.07 14.31
CA ASP A 37 13.51 1.26 14.09
C ASP A 37 12.95 1.75 15.45
N LYS A 38 13.46 2.89 15.91
CA LYS A 38 13.09 3.50 17.19
C LYS A 38 11.63 3.97 17.24
N GLU A 39 11.02 4.19 16.08
CA GLU A 39 9.65 4.71 15.96
C GLU A 39 8.60 3.60 15.80
N PHE A 40 9.05 2.36 15.59
CA PHE A 40 8.13 1.22 15.52
C PHE A 40 7.43 1.00 16.86
N GLY A 41 6.11 0.93 16.81
CA GLY A 41 5.27 0.74 18.00
C GLY A 41 4.82 2.03 18.68
N TYR A 42 5.35 3.20 18.28
CA TYR A 42 4.88 4.49 18.81
C TYR A 42 3.77 5.07 17.92
N SER A 43 2.79 5.67 18.58
CA SER A 43 1.71 6.41 17.93
C SER A 43 2.25 7.60 17.14
N MET A 44 1.67 7.93 15.99
CA MET A 44 2.04 9.12 15.22
C MET A 44 1.72 10.44 15.95
N ILE A 45 0.82 10.41 16.91
CA ILE A 45 0.51 11.58 17.77
C ILE A 45 1.58 11.76 18.86
N ASN A 46 2.23 10.68 19.31
CA ASN A 46 3.21 10.68 20.39
C ASN A 46 4.61 10.29 19.87
N GLN A 47 5.11 11.00 18.87
CA GLN A 47 6.43 10.72 18.30
C GLN A 47 7.56 11.35 19.10
N SER A 48 8.71 10.64 19.18
CA SER A 48 9.96 11.23 19.64
C SER A 48 10.55 12.20 18.59
N GLU A 49 10.30 11.92 17.32
CA GLU A 49 10.71 12.77 16.20
C GLU A 49 9.53 13.60 15.68
N THR A 50 9.67 14.91 15.71
CA THR A 50 8.60 15.86 15.34
C THR A 50 8.21 15.79 13.86
N ASN A 51 9.10 15.33 12.98
CA ASN A 51 8.83 15.15 11.56
C ASN A 51 7.96 13.92 11.25
N LEU A 52 7.74 13.04 12.23
CA LEU A 52 6.84 11.89 12.12
C LEU A 52 5.48 12.13 12.80
N TYR A 53 5.32 13.28 13.46
CA TYR A 53 4.05 13.62 14.09
C TYR A 53 2.97 13.92 13.04
N LEU A 54 1.81 13.28 13.16
CA LEU A 54 0.61 13.61 12.39
C LEU A 54 -0.62 13.14 13.19
N ASP A 55 -1.57 14.05 13.40
CA ASP A 55 -2.86 13.69 13.98
C ASP A 55 -3.77 13.08 12.90
N LEU A 56 -3.83 11.77 12.88
CA LEU A 56 -4.62 10.99 11.92
C LEU A 56 -6.11 10.97 12.25
N SER A 57 -6.50 11.26 13.50
CA SER A 57 -7.91 11.29 13.90
C SER A 57 -8.71 12.38 13.18
N GLN A 58 -8.01 13.38 12.61
CA GLN A 58 -8.60 14.49 11.87
C GLN A 58 -8.54 14.27 10.34
N LYS A 59 -8.07 13.09 9.87
CA LYS A 59 -7.92 12.78 8.46
C LYS A 59 -9.01 11.84 7.99
N ASP A 60 -9.91 12.35 7.15
CA ASP A 60 -11.04 11.58 6.59
C ASP A 60 -10.60 10.53 5.54
N TRP A 61 -9.39 10.68 5.02
CA TRP A 61 -8.80 9.76 4.04
C TRP A 61 -8.03 8.59 4.66
N PHE A 62 -7.68 8.62 5.96
CA PHE A 62 -7.06 7.50 6.64
C PHE A 62 -8.11 6.73 7.45
N ILE A 63 -8.20 5.42 7.26
CA ILE A 63 -9.30 4.63 7.83
C ILE A 63 -9.18 4.44 9.34
N TYR A 64 -7.97 4.53 9.88
CA TYR A 64 -7.70 4.36 11.31
C TYR A 64 -7.46 5.72 11.97
N GLU A 65 -7.63 5.78 13.29
CA GLU A 65 -7.40 7.02 14.06
C GLU A 65 -5.92 7.30 14.31
N ASP A 66 -5.06 6.27 14.21
CA ASP A 66 -3.63 6.39 14.45
C ASP A 66 -2.83 5.32 13.69
N ASN A 67 -1.48 5.46 13.65
CA ASN A 67 -0.58 4.48 13.07
C ASN A 67 0.63 4.24 13.97
N PHE A 68 0.91 2.96 14.24
CA PHE A 68 2.00 2.48 15.11
C PHE A 68 3.09 1.76 14.30
N GLY A 69 3.15 1.98 13.01
CA GLY A 69 4.10 1.33 12.12
C GLY A 69 5.53 1.84 12.25
N THR A 70 6.35 1.40 11.31
CA THR A 70 7.76 1.83 11.18
C THR A 70 7.87 3.29 10.77
N SER A 71 9.07 3.87 10.89
CA SER A 71 9.36 5.23 10.43
C SER A 71 9.05 5.40 8.92
N GLU A 72 9.35 4.40 8.09
CA GLU A 72 9.05 4.46 6.64
C GLU A 72 7.54 4.42 6.36
N GLU A 73 6.77 3.64 7.09
CA GLU A 73 5.31 3.67 6.99
C GLU A 73 4.75 5.04 7.37
N LYS A 74 5.29 5.67 8.43
CA LYS A 74 4.91 7.01 8.86
C LYS A 74 5.29 8.08 7.84
N HIS A 75 6.49 8.00 7.25
CA HIS A 75 6.89 8.89 6.16
C HIS A 75 5.98 8.74 4.94
N PHE A 76 5.58 7.53 4.60
CA PHE A 76 4.63 7.31 3.51
C PHE A 76 3.25 7.94 3.79
N ILE A 77 2.75 7.84 5.02
CA ILE A 77 1.49 8.50 5.41
C ILE A 77 1.63 10.03 5.28
N HIS A 78 2.77 10.62 5.68
CA HIS A 78 3.05 12.04 5.44
C HIS A 78 3.10 12.39 3.95
N PHE A 79 3.66 11.51 3.11
CA PHE A 79 3.65 11.71 1.66
C PHE A 79 2.20 11.79 1.12
N ILE A 80 1.31 10.91 1.56
CA ILE A 80 -0.11 10.97 1.18
C ILE A 80 -0.76 12.26 1.70
N ASP A 81 -0.51 12.65 2.94
CA ASP A 81 -1.05 13.92 3.49
C ASP A 81 -0.63 15.13 2.65
N LYS A 82 0.66 15.20 2.27
CA LYS A 82 1.22 16.25 1.42
C LYS A 82 0.57 16.27 0.02
N THR A 83 0.29 15.10 -0.54
CA THR A 83 -0.25 14.97 -1.91
C THR A 83 -1.78 14.97 -1.96
N TYR A 84 -2.45 14.84 -0.80
CA TYR A 84 -3.91 14.71 -0.69
C TYR A 84 -4.68 15.78 -1.46
N THR A 85 -4.26 17.06 -1.35
CA THR A 85 -4.93 18.18 -2.04
C THR A 85 -4.85 18.04 -3.57
N LYS A 86 -3.75 17.48 -4.11
CA LYS A 86 -3.62 17.20 -5.55
C LYS A 86 -4.58 16.08 -5.95
N LEU A 87 -4.60 14.98 -5.19
CA LEU A 87 -5.50 13.85 -5.43
C LEU A 87 -6.97 14.27 -5.37
N LYS A 88 -7.35 15.11 -4.41
CA LYS A 88 -8.73 15.59 -4.22
C LYS A 88 -9.27 16.44 -5.38
N LYS A 89 -8.37 16.99 -6.22
CA LYS A 89 -8.78 17.69 -7.45
C LYS A 89 -9.23 16.74 -8.56
N LYS A 90 -8.80 15.47 -8.51
CA LYS A 90 -9.02 14.48 -9.57
C LYS A 90 -9.99 13.37 -9.14
N TYR A 91 -10.04 13.05 -7.85
CA TYR A 91 -10.83 11.96 -7.31
C TYR A 91 -11.87 12.45 -6.31
N ASP A 92 -13.06 11.88 -6.38
CA ASP A 92 -14.18 12.20 -5.49
C ASP A 92 -13.95 11.64 -4.09
N GLU A 93 -13.41 10.41 -4.01
CA GLU A 93 -13.12 9.75 -2.74
C GLU A 93 -11.68 9.23 -2.72
N ILE A 94 -11.05 9.32 -1.56
CA ILE A 94 -9.67 8.88 -1.32
C ILE A 94 -9.63 8.19 0.03
N TYR A 95 -9.14 6.94 0.08
CA TYR A 95 -8.98 6.21 1.32
C TYR A 95 -7.65 5.46 1.33
N LEU A 96 -6.83 5.73 2.34
CA LEU A 96 -5.64 4.95 2.63
C LEU A 96 -5.96 3.93 3.73
N VAL A 97 -5.73 2.66 3.43
CA VAL A 97 -5.95 1.54 4.34
C VAL A 97 -4.62 0.88 4.64
N ARG A 98 -4.24 0.78 5.91
CA ARG A 98 -3.15 -0.08 6.34
C ARG A 98 -3.62 -1.53 6.26
N ASN A 99 -2.82 -2.39 5.61
CA ASN A 99 -3.16 -3.79 5.44
C ASN A 99 -2.83 -4.59 6.70
N GLU A 100 -3.78 -4.73 7.57
CA GLU A 100 -3.69 -5.56 8.78
C GLU A 100 -3.89 -7.05 8.45
N ARG A 101 -3.21 -7.54 7.39
CA ARG A 101 -3.29 -8.89 6.81
C ARG A 101 -4.64 -9.23 6.16
N PHE A 102 -5.37 -8.24 5.71
CA PHE A 102 -6.63 -8.43 4.99
C PHE A 102 -6.42 -8.81 3.52
N PHE A 103 -5.33 -8.32 2.93
CA PHE A 103 -5.03 -8.49 1.51
C PHE A 103 -3.72 -9.22 1.35
N LYS A 104 -3.74 -10.23 0.50
CA LYS A 104 -2.57 -10.99 0.10
C LYS A 104 -2.61 -11.22 -1.40
N LEU A 105 -1.55 -10.85 -2.08
CA LEU A 105 -1.36 -11.02 -3.51
C LEU A 105 -0.48 -12.23 -3.76
N TYR A 106 -0.88 -13.10 -4.68
CA TYR A 106 -0.14 -14.30 -5.03
C TYR A 106 0.46 -14.16 -6.43
N ASN A 107 1.76 -14.40 -6.55
CA ASN A 107 2.39 -14.58 -7.83
C ASN A 107 2.12 -16.01 -8.32
N PHE A 108 1.40 -16.16 -9.42
CA PHE A 108 1.05 -17.46 -9.97
C PHE A 108 2.21 -18.18 -10.68
N GLU A 109 3.30 -17.48 -11.00
CA GLU A 109 4.47 -18.08 -11.63
C GLU A 109 5.27 -18.95 -10.66
N ASP A 110 5.40 -18.50 -9.41
CA ASP A 110 6.25 -19.13 -8.41
C ASP A 110 5.55 -19.42 -7.06
N GLY A 111 4.28 -19.04 -6.94
CA GLY A 111 3.45 -19.29 -5.76
C GLY A 111 3.78 -18.41 -4.55
N ARG A 112 4.73 -17.47 -4.66
CA ARG A 112 5.06 -16.55 -3.59
C ARG A 112 3.92 -15.56 -3.35
N ALA A 113 3.81 -15.10 -2.11
CA ALA A 113 2.80 -14.14 -1.72
C ALA A 113 3.43 -12.85 -1.20
N VAL A 114 2.79 -11.72 -1.54
CA VAL A 114 3.09 -10.39 -1.00
C VAL A 114 1.89 -9.92 -0.19
N GLU A 115 2.15 -9.42 1.00
CA GLU A 115 1.19 -8.69 1.81
C GLU A 115 1.64 -7.22 1.84
N PRO A 116 1.17 -6.37 0.90
CA PRO A 116 1.56 -4.96 0.88
C PRO A 116 1.08 -4.26 2.14
N ASP A 117 1.88 -3.35 2.69
CA ASP A 117 1.57 -2.68 3.95
C ASP A 117 0.37 -1.73 3.82
N PHE A 118 0.16 -1.15 2.64
CA PHE A 118 -0.95 -0.23 2.38
C PHE A 118 -1.67 -0.51 1.08
N VAL A 119 -2.95 -0.15 1.08
CA VAL A 119 -3.77 -0.04 -0.12
C VAL A 119 -4.37 1.35 -0.17
N LEU A 120 -4.11 2.09 -1.25
CA LEU A 120 -4.74 3.37 -1.54
C LEU A 120 -5.90 3.14 -2.50
N TYR A 121 -7.09 3.55 -2.08
CA TYR A 121 -8.30 3.56 -2.89
C TYR A 121 -8.56 4.97 -3.38
N LEU A 122 -8.72 5.12 -4.70
CA LEU A 122 -9.13 6.36 -5.33
C LEU A 122 -10.42 6.08 -6.11
N VAL A 123 -11.43 6.93 -5.98
CA VAL A 123 -12.73 6.73 -6.62
C VAL A 123 -13.11 7.94 -7.45
N ASN A 124 -13.56 7.69 -8.67
CA ASN A 124 -14.16 8.66 -9.55
C ASN A 124 -15.60 8.26 -9.84
N HIS A 125 -16.54 9.12 -9.50
CA HIS A 125 -17.95 8.96 -9.84
C HIS A 125 -18.25 9.65 -11.18
N LYS A 126 -18.51 8.85 -12.23
CA LYS A 126 -18.96 9.36 -13.53
C LYS A 126 -20.45 9.07 -13.73
N PRO A 127 -21.16 9.83 -14.58
CA PRO A 127 -22.60 9.64 -14.76
C PRO A 127 -23.02 8.22 -15.14
N GLU A 128 -22.19 7.51 -15.92
CA GLU A 128 -22.53 6.17 -16.41
C GLU A 128 -21.89 5.04 -15.57
N LYS A 129 -20.76 5.33 -14.90
CA LYS A 129 -20.02 4.33 -14.10
C LYS A 129 -19.14 4.97 -13.05
N SER A 130 -18.89 4.25 -11.96
CA SER A 130 -17.84 4.62 -10.99
C SER A 130 -16.55 3.83 -11.25
N ILE A 131 -15.41 4.50 -11.20
CA ILE A 131 -14.09 3.89 -11.36
C ILE A 131 -13.40 3.84 -10.01
N PHE A 132 -12.98 2.65 -9.63
CA PHE A 132 -12.28 2.37 -8.38
C PHE A 132 -10.85 1.94 -8.67
N TYR A 133 -9.89 2.76 -8.27
CA TYR A 133 -8.47 2.43 -8.32
C TYR A 133 -8.06 1.82 -6.99
N GLN A 134 -7.37 0.70 -7.04
CA GLN A 134 -6.82 0.00 -5.89
C GLN A 134 -5.31 -0.12 -6.08
N ILE A 135 -4.55 0.67 -5.33
CA ILE A 135 -3.10 0.84 -5.51
C ILE A 135 -2.39 0.20 -4.32
N PHE A 136 -1.55 -0.80 -4.58
CA PHE A 136 -0.78 -1.51 -3.55
C PHE A 136 0.58 -0.84 -3.35
N ILE A 137 0.92 -0.58 -2.09
CA ILE A 137 2.10 0.18 -1.69
C ILE A 137 2.80 -0.52 -0.53
N GLU A 138 4.13 -0.61 -0.63
CA GLU A 138 5.00 -1.23 0.35
C GLU A 138 6.13 -0.25 0.72
N PRO A 139 6.10 0.41 1.88
CA PRO A 139 7.22 1.18 2.39
C PRO A 139 8.39 0.28 2.82
N LYS A 140 9.63 0.66 2.49
CA LYS A 140 10.83 -0.11 2.84
C LYS A 140 11.96 0.78 3.35
N GLY A 141 12.52 0.41 4.48
CA GLY A 141 13.68 1.06 5.06
C GLY A 141 14.98 0.82 4.26
N ASN A 142 15.97 1.69 4.48
CA ASN A 142 17.26 1.64 3.79
C ASN A 142 18.01 0.32 3.98
N GLN A 143 17.78 -0.38 5.08
CA GLN A 143 18.41 -1.68 5.38
C GLN A 143 18.02 -2.80 4.41
N PHE A 144 17.00 -2.58 3.57
CA PHE A 144 16.55 -3.53 2.55
C PHE A 144 17.06 -3.20 1.15
N LYS A 145 17.87 -2.13 1.00
CA LYS A 145 18.48 -1.76 -0.28
C LYS A 145 19.62 -2.70 -0.66
N ASP A 146 19.90 -2.77 -1.94
CA ASP A 146 21.04 -3.48 -2.51
C ASP A 146 22.32 -2.61 -2.48
N ALA A 147 23.40 -3.14 -3.08
CA ALA A 147 24.69 -2.45 -3.14
C ALA A 147 24.66 -1.16 -3.99
N ASP A 148 23.68 -1.02 -4.88
CA ASP A 148 23.48 0.16 -5.73
C ASP A 148 22.55 1.19 -5.10
N ASP A 149 22.27 1.05 -3.81
CA ASP A 149 21.35 1.90 -3.01
C ASP A 149 19.89 1.90 -3.53
N LYS A 150 19.49 0.77 -4.16
CA LYS A 150 18.16 0.51 -4.73
C LYS A 150 17.56 -0.77 -4.14
N PHE A 151 16.37 -1.13 -4.63
CA PHE A 151 15.68 -2.33 -4.16
C PHE A 151 15.68 -3.47 -5.19
N GLY A 152 15.96 -3.18 -6.46
CA GLY A 152 15.79 -4.14 -7.56
C GLY A 152 16.53 -5.46 -7.39
N ASN A 153 17.78 -5.42 -6.96
CA ASN A 153 18.63 -6.59 -6.74
C ASN A 153 18.69 -7.03 -5.27
N SER A 154 17.88 -6.41 -4.40
CA SER A 154 17.81 -6.77 -3.00
C SER A 154 17.08 -8.11 -2.79
N LYS A 155 17.24 -8.67 -1.59
CA LYS A 155 16.52 -9.90 -1.19
C LYS A 155 15.00 -9.78 -1.32
N GLU A 156 14.46 -8.57 -1.14
CA GLU A 156 13.03 -8.26 -1.23
C GLU A 156 12.62 -7.71 -2.63
N GLY A 157 13.60 -7.47 -3.53
CA GLY A 157 13.38 -6.85 -4.84
C GLY A 157 12.35 -7.57 -5.71
N TRP A 158 12.20 -8.88 -5.56
CA TRP A 158 11.17 -9.65 -6.25
C TRP A 158 9.75 -9.18 -5.93
N LYS A 159 9.50 -8.69 -4.69
CA LYS A 159 8.19 -8.14 -4.30
C LYS A 159 7.89 -6.86 -5.06
N GLN A 160 8.90 -5.98 -5.20
CA GLN A 160 8.76 -4.76 -6.01
C GLN A 160 8.48 -5.11 -7.46
N SER A 161 9.25 -6.03 -8.04
CA SER A 161 9.05 -6.48 -9.43
C SER A 161 7.65 -7.06 -9.63
N PHE A 162 7.17 -7.86 -8.68
CA PHE A 162 5.83 -8.42 -8.72
C PHE A 162 4.75 -7.33 -8.61
N LEU A 163 4.87 -6.37 -7.69
CA LEU A 163 3.92 -5.26 -7.59
C LEU A 163 3.88 -4.45 -8.90
N MET A 164 5.04 -4.13 -9.47
CA MET A 164 5.13 -3.40 -10.73
C MET A 164 4.55 -4.17 -11.93
N SER A 165 4.62 -5.51 -11.93
CA SER A 165 4.03 -6.33 -12.99
C SER A 165 2.51 -6.24 -13.05
N LEU A 166 1.84 -5.89 -11.93
CA LEU A 166 0.39 -5.67 -11.91
C LEU A 166 -0.05 -4.57 -12.90
N ASN A 167 0.84 -3.64 -13.23
CA ASN A 167 0.53 -2.51 -14.12
C ASN A 167 0.57 -2.90 -15.61
N SER A 168 1.41 -3.88 -15.99
CA SER A 168 1.64 -4.23 -17.40
C SER A 168 0.87 -5.47 -17.86
N GLU A 169 0.76 -6.47 -17.00
CA GLU A 169 0.17 -7.77 -17.36
C GLU A 169 -1.32 -7.85 -17.05
N HIS A 170 -1.78 -6.98 -16.16
CA HIS A 170 -3.11 -7.05 -15.61
C HIS A 170 -3.75 -5.66 -15.47
N GLN A 171 -3.94 -4.96 -16.60
CA GLN A 171 -5.03 -3.98 -16.66
C GLN A 171 -6.33 -4.77 -16.52
N ILE A 172 -6.60 -5.18 -15.29
CA ILE A 172 -7.81 -5.94 -14.98
C ILE A 172 -8.92 -4.92 -14.84
N GLU A 173 -9.53 -4.58 -15.96
CA GLU A 173 -10.84 -3.96 -15.95
C GLU A 173 -11.85 -5.01 -15.52
N ILE A 174 -12.23 -4.98 -14.26
CA ILE A 174 -13.33 -5.81 -13.78
C ILE A 174 -14.58 -4.95 -13.84
N LEU A 175 -15.39 -5.21 -14.85
CA LEU A 175 -16.70 -4.63 -14.91
C LEU A 175 -17.64 -5.46 -14.01
N TRP A 176 -18.15 -4.85 -12.97
CA TRP A 176 -19.21 -5.42 -12.17
C TRP A 176 -20.36 -4.42 -12.04
N LYS A 177 -21.46 -4.71 -12.77
CA LYS A 177 -22.60 -3.81 -12.96
C LYS A 177 -22.11 -2.49 -13.60
N ASP A 178 -22.28 -1.37 -12.88
CA ASP A 178 -21.89 0.00 -13.24
C ASP A 178 -20.55 0.44 -12.66
N LYS A 179 -19.69 -0.52 -12.25
CA LYS A 179 -18.41 -0.28 -11.57
C LYS A 179 -17.25 -0.87 -12.35
N GLU A 180 -16.21 -0.09 -12.48
CA GLU A 180 -14.91 -0.50 -13.04
C GLU A 180 -13.85 -0.49 -11.95
N TYR A 181 -13.08 -1.56 -11.85
CA TYR A 181 -12.01 -1.69 -10.88
C TYR A 181 -10.67 -1.78 -11.59
N ILE A 182 -9.73 -0.93 -11.21
CA ILE A 182 -8.39 -0.88 -11.75
C ILE A 182 -7.42 -1.20 -10.60
N ILE A 183 -6.55 -2.18 -10.82
CA ILE A 183 -5.58 -2.63 -9.83
C ILE A 183 -4.18 -2.22 -10.27
N TRP A 184 -3.45 -1.55 -9.38
CA TRP A 184 -2.08 -1.12 -9.62
C TRP A 184 -1.14 -1.46 -8.46
N GLY A 185 0.15 -1.69 -8.78
CA GLY A 185 1.23 -1.77 -7.82
C GLY A 185 2.20 -0.61 -7.99
N MET A 186 2.78 -0.16 -6.90
CA MET A 186 3.80 0.88 -6.88
C MET A 186 5.19 0.29 -6.61
N PRO A 187 6.29 0.97 -7.04
CA PRO A 187 7.61 0.66 -6.51
C PRO A 187 7.60 0.83 -4.98
N PHE A 188 8.60 0.28 -4.30
CA PHE A 188 8.71 0.47 -2.87
C PHE A 188 8.85 1.96 -2.54
N TYR A 189 8.06 2.42 -1.57
CA TYR A 189 8.27 3.74 -1.01
C TYR A 189 9.47 3.71 -0.07
N ASN A 190 10.35 4.70 -0.21
CA ASN A 190 11.45 4.94 0.71
C ASN A 190 11.68 6.45 0.83
N LYS A 191 11.87 6.95 2.05
CA LYS A 191 11.98 8.40 2.28
C LYS A 191 13.15 9.05 1.51
N VAL A 192 14.26 8.35 1.36
CA VAL A 192 15.42 8.86 0.61
C VAL A 192 15.15 8.89 -0.90
N LEU A 193 14.33 7.95 -1.40
CA LEU A 193 13.93 7.85 -2.81
C LEU A 193 12.53 8.43 -3.07
N GLU A 194 12.03 9.31 -2.19
CA GLU A 194 10.67 9.88 -2.30
C GLU A 194 10.43 10.56 -3.64
N ASN A 195 11.42 11.26 -4.21
CA ASN A 195 11.28 11.91 -5.51
C ASN A 195 11.05 10.89 -6.64
N GLU A 196 11.80 9.79 -6.67
CA GLU A 196 11.60 8.72 -7.67
C GLU A 196 10.23 8.06 -7.51
N PHE A 197 9.78 7.89 -6.27
CA PHE A 197 8.44 7.39 -5.99
C PHE A 197 7.37 8.39 -6.45
N GLU A 198 7.54 9.69 -6.17
CA GLU A 198 6.61 10.75 -6.56
C GLU A 198 6.46 10.82 -8.08
N GLU A 199 7.53 10.71 -8.87
CA GLU A 199 7.48 10.66 -10.35
C GLU A 199 6.56 9.54 -10.86
N ASN A 200 6.66 8.34 -10.27
CA ASN A 200 5.74 7.24 -10.59
C ASN A 200 4.31 7.53 -10.12
N PHE A 201 4.18 8.16 -8.95
CA PHE A 201 2.88 8.46 -8.35
C PHE A 201 2.14 9.60 -9.05
N GLU A 202 2.86 10.53 -9.70
CA GLU A 202 2.27 11.66 -10.45
C GLU A 202 1.37 11.23 -11.60
N THR A 203 1.52 10.00 -12.10
CA THR A 203 0.60 9.44 -13.10
C THR A 203 -0.85 9.37 -12.61
N TYR A 204 -1.05 9.43 -11.29
CA TYR A 204 -2.37 9.35 -10.64
C TYR A 204 -3.00 10.71 -10.29
N TYR A 205 -2.24 11.82 -10.41
CA TYR A 205 -2.84 13.15 -10.18
C TYR A 205 -3.49 13.75 -11.42
#